data_d1ae35b37e0c36fd707cf7829b0608a9
#
_entry.id   d1ae35b37e0c36fd707cf7829b0608a9
#
_cell.length_a   1.000
_cell.length_b   1.000
_cell.length_c   1.000
_cell.angle_alpha   90.00
_cell.angle_beta   90.00
_cell.angle_gamma   90.00
#
_symmetry.space_group_name_H-M   'P 1'
#
loop_
_entity.id
_entity.type
_entity.pdbx_description
1 polymer ?
#
loop_
_entity_poly.entity_id
_entity_poly.type
_entity_poly.pdbx_seq_one_letter_code
_entity_poly.pdbx_strand_id
1 'polypeptide(L)'
;MKKSAICITLATLALAGCNNDEKNAQARLDNARSMYEQNEFFAAKNEIDSIRILYPKEFKVIREGLTLMRQVEQKEAERNLAFCDSLIPV
;
A
#
# COMPACT_ATOMS: atom_id res chain seq x y z
N MET A 1 16.26 13.25 -17.63
CA MET A 1 17.46 13.77 -17.04
C MET A 1 17.51 13.56 -15.55
N LYS A 2 16.77 14.37 -14.81
CA LYS A 2 16.73 14.17 -13.36
C LYS A 2 16.14 12.82 -12.98
N LYS A 3 15.19 12.34 -13.77
CA LYS A 3 14.57 11.04 -13.53
C LYS A 3 15.57 9.91 -13.67
N SER A 4 16.49 10.03 -14.62
CA SER A 4 17.50 9.00 -14.80
C SER A 4 18.41 8.90 -13.60
N ALA A 5 18.79 10.03 -13.02
CA ALA A 5 19.63 10.04 -11.85
C ALA A 5 18.90 9.38 -10.66
N ILE A 6 17.63 9.65 -10.54
CA ILE A 6 16.83 9.04 -9.47
C ILE A 6 16.76 7.53 -9.64
N CYS A 7 16.59 7.07 -10.86
CA CYS A 7 16.53 5.63 -11.13
C CYS A 7 17.85 4.95 -10.78
N ILE A 8 18.96 5.59 -11.12
CA ILE A 8 20.27 5.05 -10.80
C ILE A 8 20.46 4.95 -9.29
N THR A 9 20.02 5.97 -8.58
CA THR A 9 20.09 5.98 -7.13
C THR A 9 19.30 4.83 -6.52
N LEU A 10 18.11 4.60 -7.04
CA LEU A 10 17.28 3.50 -6.56
C LEU A 10 17.93 2.15 -6.81
N ALA A 11 18.54 2.00 -7.97
CA ALA A 11 19.22 0.75 -8.29
C ALA A 11 20.38 0.51 -7.33
N THR A 12 21.11 1.56 -7.00
CA THR A 12 22.20 1.46 -6.05
C THR A 12 21.70 1.01 -4.69
N LEU A 13 20.58 1.58 -4.25
CA LEU A 13 20.01 1.19 -2.96
C LEU A 13 19.59 -0.27 -2.97
N ALA A 14 19.04 -0.74 -4.09
CA ALA A 14 18.63 -2.12 -4.19
C ALA A 14 19.83 -3.06 -4.04
N LEU A 15 20.97 -2.65 -4.55
CA LEU A 15 22.18 -3.45 -4.44
C LEU A 15 22.77 -3.41 -3.03
N ALA A 16 22.46 -2.37 -2.27
CA ALA A 16 23.07 -2.18 -0.97
C ALA A 16 22.65 -3.23 0.04
N GLY A 17 21.63 -4.03 -0.30
CA GLY A 17 21.55 -5.21 0.42
C GLY A 17 20.29 -5.68 1.04
N CYS A 18 20.45 -6.79 1.68
CA CYS A 18 19.37 -7.56 2.25
C CYS A 18 18.70 -6.86 3.42
N ASN A 19 19.39 -5.93 4.06
CA ASN A 19 18.87 -5.22 5.22
C ASN A 19 17.84 -4.18 4.84
N ASN A 20 17.59 -4.01 3.56
CA ASN A 20 16.62 -3.02 3.08
C ASN A 20 15.21 -3.56 2.96
N ASP A 21 14.99 -4.82 3.32
CA ASP A 21 13.65 -5.39 3.22
C ASP A 21 12.65 -4.60 4.06
N GLU A 22 13.04 -4.23 5.26
CA GLU A 22 12.15 -3.45 6.12
C GLU A 22 11.84 -2.09 5.49
N LYS A 23 12.86 -1.43 4.97
CA LYS A 23 12.67 -0.14 4.32
C LYS A 23 11.80 -0.26 3.07
N ASN A 24 12.03 -1.31 2.29
CA ASN A 24 11.26 -1.54 1.08
C ASN A 24 9.80 -1.86 1.41
N ALA A 25 9.60 -2.68 2.42
CA ALA A 25 8.24 -2.99 2.87
C ALA A 25 7.54 -1.74 3.39
N GLN A 26 8.26 -0.92 4.14
CA GLN A 26 7.70 0.31 4.68
C GLN A 26 7.34 1.27 3.55
N ALA A 27 8.18 1.35 2.53
CA ALA A 27 7.90 2.20 1.39
C ALA A 27 6.61 1.78 0.68
N ARG A 28 6.40 0.48 0.54
CA ARG A 28 5.16 -0.01 -0.05
C ARG A 28 3.96 0.28 0.83
N LEU A 29 4.14 0.19 2.14
CA LEU A 29 3.08 0.53 3.07
C LEU A 29 2.72 2.01 2.95
N ASP A 30 3.73 2.87 2.84
CA ASP A 30 3.51 4.30 2.66
C ASP A 30 2.77 4.58 1.36
N ASN A 31 3.11 3.85 0.29
CA ASN A 31 2.38 3.95 -0.96
C ASN A 31 0.92 3.55 -0.80
N ALA A 32 0.70 2.46 -0.07
CA ALA A 32 -0.67 2.00 0.17
C ALA A 32 -1.48 3.05 0.94
N ARG A 33 -0.86 3.71 1.91
CA ARG A 33 -1.53 4.77 2.64
C ARG A 33 -1.89 5.93 1.73
N SER A 34 -0.98 6.30 0.85
CA SER A 34 -1.24 7.37 -0.11
C SER A 34 -2.40 7.00 -1.03
N MET A 35 -2.41 5.77 -1.51
CA MET A 35 -3.51 5.28 -2.35
C MET A 35 -4.82 5.28 -1.60
N TYR A 36 -4.80 4.90 -0.33
CA TYR A 36 -5.98 4.93 0.52
C TYR A 36 -6.52 6.35 0.63
N GLU A 37 -5.64 7.32 0.85
CA GLU A 37 -6.06 8.71 0.97
C GLU A 37 -6.63 9.25 -0.34
N GLN A 38 -6.18 8.71 -1.45
CA GLN A 38 -6.68 9.10 -2.77
C GLN A 38 -7.90 8.29 -3.20
N ASN A 39 -8.42 7.46 -2.31
CA ASN A 39 -9.57 6.59 -2.57
C ASN A 39 -9.30 5.52 -3.63
N GLU A 40 -8.03 5.19 -3.83
CA GLU A 40 -7.65 4.10 -4.74
C GLU A 40 -7.57 2.80 -3.95
N PHE A 41 -8.74 2.29 -3.60
CA PHE A 41 -8.81 1.17 -2.65
C PHE A 41 -8.25 -0.12 -3.21
N PHE A 42 -8.55 -0.42 -4.47
CA PHE A 42 -8.04 -1.63 -5.09
C PHE A 42 -6.50 -1.63 -5.13
N ALA A 43 -5.93 -0.50 -5.54
CA ALA A 43 -4.49 -0.37 -5.59
C ALA A 43 -3.85 -0.46 -4.20
N ALA A 44 -4.50 0.14 -3.21
CA ALA A 44 -4.00 0.07 -1.84
C ALA A 44 -3.98 -1.38 -1.34
N LYS A 45 -5.03 -2.12 -1.60
CA LYS A 45 -5.09 -3.53 -1.19
C LYS A 45 -4.00 -4.35 -1.89
N ASN A 46 -3.76 -4.09 -3.16
CA ASN A 46 -2.73 -4.79 -3.89
C ASN A 46 -1.34 -4.51 -3.33
N GLU A 47 -1.06 -3.27 -2.95
CA GLU A 47 0.22 -2.92 -2.36
C GLU A 47 0.42 -3.66 -1.03
N ILE A 48 -0.61 -3.70 -0.22
CA ILE A 48 -0.53 -4.39 1.06
C ILE A 48 -0.28 -5.88 0.85
N ASP A 49 -0.98 -6.49 -0.09
CA ASP A 49 -0.76 -7.90 -0.40
C ASP A 49 0.65 -8.15 -0.92
N SER A 50 1.19 -7.22 -1.69
CA SER A 50 2.55 -7.35 -2.20
C SER A 50 3.56 -7.41 -1.06
N ILE A 51 3.34 -6.64 0.00
CA ILE A 51 4.23 -6.67 1.16
C ILE A 51 4.28 -8.08 1.74
N ARG A 52 3.12 -8.70 1.88
CA ARG A 52 3.05 -10.05 2.47
C ARG A 52 3.74 -11.09 1.59
N ILE A 53 3.70 -10.90 0.30
CA ILE A 53 4.30 -11.85 -0.64
C ILE A 53 5.79 -11.62 -0.76
N LEU A 54 6.21 -10.36 -0.89
CA LEU A 54 7.60 -10.02 -1.15
C LEU A 54 8.45 -10.02 0.11
N TYR A 55 7.85 -9.64 1.23
CA TYR A 55 8.59 -9.47 2.48
C TYR A 55 7.89 -10.21 3.61
N PRO A 56 7.80 -11.53 3.53
CA PRO A 56 7.01 -12.31 4.49
C PRO A 56 7.57 -12.30 5.91
N LYS A 57 8.83 -11.89 6.08
CA LYS A 57 9.45 -11.85 7.40
C LYS A 57 9.32 -10.49 8.10
N GLU A 58 8.80 -9.49 7.39
CA GLU A 58 8.65 -8.16 7.96
C GLU A 58 7.32 -8.06 8.70
N PHE A 59 7.24 -8.75 9.83
CA PHE A 59 6.00 -8.90 10.57
C PHE A 59 5.41 -7.58 11.03
N LYS A 60 6.27 -6.65 11.43
CA LYS A 60 5.80 -5.36 11.90
C LYS A 60 5.08 -4.61 10.79
N VAL A 61 5.69 -4.55 9.62
CA VAL A 61 5.11 -3.85 8.48
C VAL A 61 3.85 -4.56 8.01
N ILE A 62 3.90 -5.89 8.00
CA ILE A 62 2.73 -6.69 7.61
C ILE A 62 1.56 -6.40 8.53
N ARG A 63 1.82 -6.32 9.84
CA ARG A 63 0.77 -6.04 10.80
C ARG A 63 0.16 -4.67 10.58
N GLU A 64 1.01 -3.67 10.33
CA GLU A 64 0.52 -2.33 10.03
C GLU A 64 -0.27 -2.33 8.72
N GLY A 65 0.18 -3.12 7.76
CA GLY A 65 -0.53 -3.25 6.50
C GLY A 65 -1.90 -3.87 6.66
N LEU A 66 -2.01 -4.87 7.53
CA LEU A 66 -3.32 -5.48 7.80
C LEU A 66 -4.27 -4.49 8.46
N THR A 67 -3.75 -3.66 9.34
CA THR A 67 -4.56 -2.61 9.96
C THR A 67 -5.05 -1.64 8.90
N LEU A 68 -4.17 -1.24 8.00
CA LEU A 68 -4.56 -0.36 6.89
C LEU A 68 -5.56 -1.04 5.98
N MET A 69 -5.39 -2.34 5.74
CA MET A 69 -6.32 -3.10 4.92
C MET A 69 -7.73 -3.02 5.47
N ARG A 70 -7.86 -3.14 6.78
CA ARG A 70 -9.18 -3.02 7.41
C ARG A 70 -9.77 -1.64 7.21
N GLN A 71 -8.93 -0.61 7.31
CA GLN A 71 -9.39 0.76 7.09
C GLN A 71 -9.82 0.95 5.64
N VAL A 72 -9.09 0.38 4.71
CA VAL A 72 -9.44 0.45 3.30
C VAL A 72 -10.78 -0.23 3.06
N GLU A 73 -10.95 -1.44 3.59
CA GLU A 73 -12.18 -2.18 3.40
C GLU A 73 -13.36 -1.48 4.04
N GLN A 74 -13.15 -0.89 5.21
CA GLN A 74 -14.21 -0.17 5.89
C GLN A 74 -14.64 1.05 5.09
N LYS A 75 -13.68 1.82 4.60
CA LYS A 75 -14.00 3.02 3.83
C LYS A 75 -14.65 2.65 2.50
N GLU A 76 -14.18 1.57 1.89
CA GLU A 76 -14.78 1.08 0.65
C GLU A 76 -16.22 0.66 0.87
N ALA A 77 -16.49 -0.03 1.98
CA ALA A 77 -17.83 -0.46 2.32
C ALA A 77 -18.75 0.73 2.58
N GLU A 78 -18.23 1.73 3.30
CA GLU A 78 -19.00 2.95 3.56
C GLU A 78 -19.35 3.66 2.26
N ARG A 79 -18.42 3.72 1.34
CA ARG A 79 -18.65 4.33 0.04
C ARG A 79 -19.67 3.55 -0.75
N ASN A 80 -19.58 2.23 -0.73
CA ASN A 80 -20.54 1.39 -1.43
C ASN A 80 -21.92 1.50 -0.82
N LEU A 81 -22.03 1.59 0.50
CA LEU A 81 -23.29 1.78 1.17
C LEU A 81 -23.94 3.10 0.77
N ALA A 82 -23.17 4.16 0.78
CA ALA A 82 -23.67 5.46 0.38
C ALA A 82 -24.17 5.44 -1.05
N PHE A 83 -23.44 4.75 -1.92
CA PHE A 83 -23.83 4.62 -3.31
C PHE A 83 -25.12 3.82 -3.44
N CYS A 84 -25.22 2.72 -2.73
CA CYS A 84 -26.43 1.88 -2.76
C CYS A 84 -27.62 2.63 -2.21
N ASP A 85 -27.43 3.39 -1.14
CA ASP A 85 -28.52 4.19 -0.57
C ASP A 85 -29.03 5.21 -1.57
N SER A 86 -28.13 5.76 -2.37
CA SER A 86 -28.52 6.71 -3.41
C SER A 86 -29.33 6.05 -4.52
N LEU A 87 -28.99 4.79 -4.84
CA LEU A 87 -29.61 4.08 -5.94
C LEU A 87 -30.92 3.43 -5.53
N ILE A 88 -31.07 3.08 -4.27
CA ILE A 88 -32.24 2.37 -3.78
C ILE A 88 -32.96 3.25 -2.77
N PRO A 89 -33.78 4.15 -3.22
CA PRO A 89 -34.58 4.99 -2.33
C PRO A 89 -35.56 4.10 -1.60
N VAL A 90 -35.50 4.11 -0.31
CA VAL A 90 -36.39 3.28 0.50
C VAL A 90 -37.54 4.09 1.02
#